data_6677c16f77b6215babb295697572cd52
#
_entry.id   6677c16f77b6215babb295697572cd52
#
_cell.length_a   1.000
_cell.length_b   1.000
_cell.length_c   1.000
_cell.angle_alpha   90.00
_cell.angle_beta   90.00
_cell.angle_gamma   90.00
#
_symmetry.space_group_name_H-M   'P 1'
#
loop_
_entity.id
_entity.type
_entity.pdbx_description
1 polymer ?
#
loop_
_entity_poly.entity_id
_entity_poly.type
_entity_poly.pdbx_seq_one_letter_code
_entity_poly.pdbx_strand_id
1 'polypeptide(L)'
;MNRRDYRAAFDAVDFSADFEERTLQKLAAGRQASEKEQIIMPMNRVKKTALLIAAAVALLAVSVSAAVVWLTPAQVAEELDNPALAAAFEGKDAIVLNETQTAGDYTVTLGGLVSGTGLSRWYEDADETRTYAVVSVSRTDGTPLTEDNYDISASGTFTVTPLVAGYPPQSVNIFSLDGSCASFLQDGQAYYLMDTQSVEMFADHTVYLAVYQGFVPSYSMFSAAEDGTLAMREDVVGCMFTLPLDVNKADPEAVDAFFQETGLFRELFTDEELAAREEETAQEDARITAPGTYGSVEVIEVPGHGLVTTMQAQAAAEYEAFMERETARLEQEAAAGTLSKADYEAAVQEMADSLAGLWDGTRSPTWHANPDDTEILQTQPSAAALAEQAGSMG
;
A
#
# COMPACT_ATOMS: atom_id res chain seq x y z
N MET A 1 12.76 28.74 13.56
CA MET A 1 14.17 28.49 13.99
C MET A 1 14.96 28.22 12.73
N ASN A 2 16.06 28.94 12.43
CA ASN A 2 16.73 28.75 11.16
C ASN A 2 17.81 27.66 11.26
N ARG A 3 18.30 27.14 10.12
CA ARG A 3 19.27 26.04 10.02
C ARG A 3 20.61 26.33 10.76
N ARG A 4 20.91 27.60 10.99
CA ARG A 4 22.11 28.03 11.72
C ARG A 4 21.93 27.90 13.24
N ASP A 5 20.74 28.20 13.74
CA ASP A 5 20.42 28.12 15.18
C ASP A 5 20.32 26.64 15.62
N TYR A 6 19.83 25.77 14.73
CA TYR A 6 19.76 24.32 14.96
C TYR A 6 21.17 23.69 15.04
N ARG A 7 22.07 24.08 14.15
CA ARG A 7 23.45 23.60 14.15
C ARG A 7 24.22 24.06 15.38
N ALA A 8 24.03 25.31 15.77
CA ALA A 8 24.67 25.85 16.99
C ALA A 8 24.16 25.19 18.28
N ALA A 9 22.89 24.76 18.32
CA ALA A 9 22.34 24.01 19.46
C ALA A 9 22.91 22.58 19.53
N PHE A 10 23.17 21.93 18.38
CA PHE A 10 23.78 20.59 18.33
C PHE A 10 25.28 20.63 18.69
N ASP A 11 26.01 21.65 18.22
CA ASP A 11 27.43 21.84 18.52
C ASP A 11 27.67 22.22 19.99
N ALA A 12 26.62 22.61 20.73
CA ALA A 12 26.67 22.93 22.15
C ALA A 12 26.35 21.72 23.08
N VAL A 13 26.04 20.54 22.52
CA VAL A 13 25.83 19.33 23.31
C VAL A 13 27.16 18.65 23.58
N ASP A 14 27.71 18.90 24.77
CA ASP A 14 28.92 18.24 25.27
C ASP A 14 28.53 16.89 25.88
N PHE A 15 28.85 15.79 25.22
CA PHE A 15 28.70 14.47 25.79
C PHE A 15 29.78 14.24 26.86
N SER A 16 29.40 13.70 28.03
CA SER A 16 30.35 13.39 29.06
C SER A 16 31.42 12.40 28.56
N ALA A 17 32.66 12.56 28.93
CA ALA A 17 33.80 11.76 28.46
C ALA A 17 33.62 10.23 28.64
N ASP A 18 32.71 9.80 29.47
CA ASP A 18 32.36 8.41 29.75
C ASP A 18 31.09 7.92 29.02
N PHE A 19 30.44 8.79 28.22
CA PHE A 19 29.20 8.43 27.48
C PHE A 19 29.51 7.36 26.39
N GLU A 20 30.56 7.55 25.63
CA GLU A 20 31.01 6.63 24.59
C GLU A 20 31.37 5.27 25.19
N GLU A 21 32.14 5.28 26.27
CA GLU A 21 32.57 4.05 26.96
C GLU A 21 31.40 3.28 27.58
N ARG A 22 30.43 3.97 28.20
CA ARG A 22 29.18 3.36 28.72
C ARG A 22 28.30 2.80 27.64
N THR A 23 28.23 3.46 26.50
CA THR A 23 27.45 2.99 25.36
C THR A 23 28.05 1.73 24.74
N LEU A 24 29.37 1.72 24.56
CA LEU A 24 30.11 0.54 24.09
C LEU A 24 30.04 -0.63 25.07
N GLN A 25 30.08 -0.37 26.38
CA GLN A 25 29.92 -1.41 27.41
C GLN A 25 28.54 -2.02 27.43
N LYS A 26 27.44 -1.19 27.22
CA LYS A 26 26.08 -1.70 27.11
C LYS A 26 25.88 -2.53 25.85
N LEU A 27 26.46 -2.12 24.73
CA LEU A 27 26.42 -2.89 23.49
C LEU A 27 27.18 -4.22 23.60
N ALA A 28 28.33 -4.22 24.27
CA ALA A 28 29.10 -5.44 24.54
C ALA A 28 28.38 -6.39 25.50
N ALA A 29 27.71 -5.87 26.54
CA ALA A 29 26.92 -6.66 27.49
C ALA A 29 25.68 -7.27 26.83
N GLY A 30 25.02 -6.55 25.93
CA GLY A 30 23.89 -7.06 25.11
C GLY A 30 24.34 -8.21 24.19
N ARG A 31 25.54 -8.12 23.62
CA ARG A 31 26.13 -9.19 22.80
C ARG A 31 26.43 -10.46 23.60
N GLN A 32 26.95 -10.31 24.81
CA GLN A 32 27.26 -11.46 25.69
C GLN A 32 26.01 -12.12 26.28
N ALA A 33 24.91 -11.38 26.44
CA ALA A 33 23.63 -11.93 26.88
C ALA A 33 22.99 -12.78 25.78
N SER A 34 23.11 -12.36 24.51
CA SER A 34 22.60 -13.10 23.35
C SER A 34 23.37 -14.42 23.08
N GLU A 35 24.63 -14.54 23.50
CA GLU A 35 25.42 -15.77 23.33
C GLU A 35 25.14 -16.84 24.38
N LYS A 36 24.46 -16.54 25.49
CA LYS A 36 24.26 -17.47 26.61
C LYS A 36 22.95 -18.24 26.60
N GLU A 37 22.01 -17.91 25.72
CA GLU A 37 20.74 -18.64 25.61
C GLU A 37 20.63 -19.47 24.32
N GLN A 38 21.62 -20.33 24.07
CA GLN A 38 21.45 -21.41 23.09
C GLN A 38 20.83 -22.64 23.76
N ILE A 39 19.51 -22.66 23.85
CA ILE A 39 18.78 -23.91 24.10
C ILE A 39 18.77 -24.69 22.78
N ILE A 40 19.58 -25.77 22.76
CA ILE A 40 19.66 -26.68 21.61
C ILE A 40 18.42 -27.58 21.64
N MET A 41 17.38 -27.21 20.86
CA MET A 41 16.33 -28.16 20.49
C MET A 41 16.65 -28.77 19.12
N PRO A 42 16.44 -30.07 18.88
CA PRO A 42 16.67 -30.70 17.58
C PRO A 42 15.59 -30.26 16.58
N MET A 43 15.90 -29.30 15.74
CA MET A 43 15.02 -28.80 14.69
C MET A 43 15.19 -29.55 13.37
N ASN A 44 14.08 -29.92 12.74
CA ASN A 44 14.02 -30.51 11.40
C ASN A 44 14.70 -29.59 10.35
N ARG A 45 15.30 -30.20 9.32
CA ARG A 45 16.14 -29.50 8.32
C ARG A 45 15.43 -28.35 7.60
N VAL A 46 14.12 -28.42 7.40
CA VAL A 46 13.30 -27.38 6.75
C VAL A 46 13.25 -26.08 7.57
N LYS A 47 13.19 -26.17 8.91
CA LYS A 47 13.17 -25.00 9.80
C LYS A 47 14.51 -24.23 9.85
N LYS A 48 15.63 -24.86 9.48
CA LYS A 48 16.95 -24.21 9.46
C LYS A 48 17.10 -23.25 8.28
N THR A 49 16.48 -23.52 7.15
CA THR A 49 16.55 -22.67 5.95
C THR A 49 15.72 -21.40 6.13
N ALA A 50 14.52 -21.52 6.70
CA ALA A 50 13.65 -20.36 6.99
C ALA A 50 14.30 -19.42 8.03
N LEU A 51 14.96 -19.97 9.06
CA LEU A 51 15.65 -19.17 10.08
C LEU A 51 16.89 -18.45 9.53
N LEU A 52 17.60 -19.06 8.56
CA LEU A 52 18.76 -18.45 7.92
C LEU A 52 18.37 -17.31 6.97
N ILE A 53 17.23 -17.40 6.31
CA ILE A 53 16.71 -16.33 5.45
C ILE A 53 16.27 -15.14 6.31
N ALA A 54 15.56 -15.38 7.42
CA ALA A 54 15.17 -14.32 8.36
C ALA A 54 16.39 -13.63 9.01
N ALA A 55 17.46 -14.37 9.31
CA ALA A 55 18.70 -13.81 9.88
C ALA A 55 19.54 -13.03 8.85
N ALA A 56 19.48 -13.40 7.56
CA ALA A 56 20.20 -12.70 6.50
C ALA A 56 19.54 -11.34 6.17
N VAL A 57 18.23 -11.25 6.26
CA VAL A 57 17.48 -9.99 6.06
C VAL A 57 17.72 -9.00 7.20
N ALA A 58 17.88 -9.48 8.44
CA ALA A 58 18.15 -8.64 9.61
C ALA A 58 19.56 -8.02 9.64
N LEU A 59 20.52 -8.54 8.87
CA LEU A 59 21.92 -8.08 8.88
C LEU A 59 22.25 -7.00 7.83
N LEU A 60 21.34 -6.67 6.92
CA LEU A 60 21.53 -5.62 5.91
C LEU A 60 21.03 -4.23 6.32
N ALA A 61 20.45 -4.09 7.51
CA ALA A 61 19.78 -2.86 7.96
C ALA A 61 20.66 -1.92 8.80
N VAL A 62 21.97 -1.84 8.61
CA VAL A 62 22.79 -0.83 9.30
C VAL A 62 23.75 -0.17 8.34
N SER A 63 23.31 0.83 7.62
CA SER A 63 24.18 1.93 7.21
C SER A 63 23.38 3.19 6.84
N VAL A 64 23.79 4.27 7.47
CA VAL A 64 23.45 5.68 7.27
C VAL A 64 22.20 6.17 8.00
N SER A 65 22.41 6.52 9.25
CA SER A 65 21.49 7.32 10.03
C SER A 65 21.77 8.82 9.86
N ALA A 66 21.09 9.49 8.94
CA ALA A 66 20.46 10.72 9.39
C ALA A 66 19.34 10.24 10.34
N ALA A 67 19.22 10.80 11.53
CA ALA A 67 18.15 10.40 12.44
C ALA A 67 16.84 10.84 11.82
N VAL A 68 16.20 9.94 11.09
CA VAL A 68 14.87 10.13 10.53
C VAL A 68 13.95 10.08 11.74
N VAL A 69 13.36 11.21 12.09
CA VAL A 69 12.36 11.29 13.16
C VAL A 69 11.07 10.75 12.57
N TRP A 70 10.74 9.53 12.91
CA TRP A 70 9.49 8.88 12.51
C TRP A 70 8.38 9.33 13.44
N LEU A 71 7.20 9.62 12.88
CA LEU A 71 6.01 9.76 13.70
C LEU A 71 5.68 8.40 14.33
N THR A 72 5.37 8.43 15.61
CA THR A 72 4.81 7.25 16.29
C THR A 72 3.39 6.97 15.78
N PRO A 73 2.86 5.74 15.92
CA PRO A 73 1.47 5.46 15.55
C PRO A 73 0.46 6.41 16.15
N ALA A 74 0.65 6.84 17.42
CA ALA A 74 -0.20 7.83 18.06
C ALA A 74 -0.14 9.20 17.36
N GLN A 75 1.06 9.68 17.02
CA GLN A 75 1.23 10.93 16.28
C GLN A 75 0.61 10.88 14.88
N VAL A 76 0.71 9.74 14.18
CA VAL A 76 0.03 9.55 12.88
C VAL A 76 -1.49 9.66 13.04
N ALA A 77 -2.05 9.08 14.09
CA ALA A 77 -3.48 9.21 14.40
C ALA A 77 -3.88 10.66 14.77
N GLU A 78 -2.99 11.40 15.47
CA GLU A 78 -3.20 12.84 15.78
C GLU A 78 -3.21 13.69 14.51
N GLU A 79 -2.28 13.48 13.57
CA GLU A 79 -2.24 14.21 12.29
C GLU A 79 -3.50 13.99 11.45
N LEU A 80 -4.16 12.85 11.64
CA LEU A 80 -5.44 12.51 11.00
C LEU A 80 -6.67 12.94 11.84
N ASP A 81 -6.50 13.84 12.82
CA ASP A 81 -7.55 14.33 13.72
C ASP A 81 -8.33 13.23 14.47
N ASN A 82 -7.66 12.11 14.81
CA ASN A 82 -8.28 11.02 15.57
C ASN A 82 -7.64 10.84 16.97
N PRO A 83 -7.94 11.69 17.96
CA PRO A 83 -7.35 11.63 19.28
C PRO A 83 -7.74 10.36 20.07
N ALA A 84 -8.88 9.75 19.78
CA ALA A 84 -9.30 8.50 20.42
C ALA A 84 -8.37 7.35 19.98
N LEU A 85 -8.06 7.28 18.69
CA LEU A 85 -7.13 6.29 18.15
C LEU A 85 -5.68 6.57 18.60
N ALA A 86 -5.27 7.84 18.69
CA ALA A 86 -3.97 8.21 19.25
C ALA A 86 -3.82 7.71 20.68
N ALA A 87 -4.81 7.93 21.54
CA ALA A 87 -4.83 7.41 22.89
C ALA A 87 -4.84 5.86 22.96
N ALA A 88 -5.49 5.21 21.99
CA ALA A 88 -5.48 3.75 21.89
C ALA A 88 -4.07 3.21 21.53
N PHE A 89 -3.34 3.87 20.65
CA PHE A 89 -1.95 3.52 20.32
C PHE A 89 -0.97 3.77 21.49
N GLU A 90 -1.30 4.63 22.44
CA GLU A 90 -0.56 4.78 23.69
C GLU A 90 -1.01 3.80 24.78
N GLY A 91 -2.12 3.10 24.55
CA GLY A 91 -2.73 2.16 25.49
C GLY A 91 -1.97 0.83 25.59
N LYS A 92 -2.36 0.05 26.59
CA LYS A 92 -1.75 -1.27 26.88
C LYS A 92 -2.05 -2.34 25.80
N ASP A 93 -3.09 -2.13 25.00
CA ASP A 93 -3.55 -3.08 23.99
C ASP A 93 -2.91 -2.77 22.61
N ALA A 94 -2.12 -1.71 22.52
CA ALA A 94 -1.33 -1.40 21.35
C ALA A 94 -0.07 -2.28 21.30
N ILE A 95 0.24 -2.76 20.10
CA ILE A 95 1.46 -3.52 19.82
C ILE A 95 2.39 -2.61 19.02
N VAL A 96 3.45 -2.13 19.65
CA VAL A 96 4.51 -1.34 19.01
C VAL A 96 5.53 -2.29 18.43
N LEU A 97 5.78 -2.23 17.13
CA LEU A 97 6.65 -3.16 16.41
C LEU A 97 7.94 -2.48 15.95
N ASN A 98 7.83 -1.39 15.21
CA ASN A 98 8.96 -0.70 14.57
C ASN A 98 9.82 -1.65 13.71
N GLU A 99 9.16 -2.61 13.05
CA GLU A 99 9.80 -3.54 12.13
C GLU A 99 9.99 -2.89 10.77
N THR A 100 11.18 -3.04 10.21
CA THR A 100 11.56 -2.41 8.94
C THR A 100 11.95 -3.45 7.91
N GLN A 101 11.44 -3.29 6.69
CA GLN A 101 11.78 -4.10 5.52
C GLN A 101 12.06 -3.20 4.32
N THR A 102 12.69 -3.75 3.28
CA THR A 102 12.95 -3.06 2.01
C THR A 102 11.96 -3.52 0.95
N ALA A 103 11.44 -2.58 0.18
CA ALA A 103 10.53 -2.80 -0.94
C ALA A 103 11.05 -2.00 -2.15
N GLY A 104 11.85 -2.63 -3.02
CA GLY A 104 12.54 -1.93 -4.11
C GLY A 104 13.44 -0.79 -3.56
N ASP A 105 13.22 0.42 -4.04
CA ASP A 105 13.95 1.63 -3.62
C ASP A 105 13.40 2.24 -2.32
N TYR A 106 12.50 1.55 -1.63
CA TYR A 106 11.84 2.07 -0.44
C TYR A 106 12.17 1.26 0.80
N THR A 107 12.22 1.95 1.92
CA THR A 107 12.25 1.40 3.27
C THR A 107 10.85 1.54 3.85
N VAL A 108 10.25 0.43 4.22
CA VAL A 108 8.91 0.33 4.80
C VAL A 108 9.03 -0.05 6.27
N THR A 109 8.39 0.68 7.15
CA THR A 109 8.38 0.39 8.59
C THR A 109 6.96 0.21 9.08
N LEU A 110 6.65 -0.95 9.65
CA LEU A 110 5.44 -1.18 10.42
C LEU A 110 5.66 -0.63 11.84
N GLY A 111 5.07 0.53 12.13
CA GLY A 111 5.20 1.22 13.42
C GLY A 111 4.49 0.49 14.54
N GLY A 112 3.27 0.01 14.29
CA GLY A 112 2.49 -0.74 15.25
C GLY A 112 1.07 -0.99 14.80
N LEU A 113 0.35 -1.75 15.63
CA LEU A 113 -1.07 -2.03 15.44
C LEU A 113 -1.83 -1.92 16.76
N VAL A 114 -3.12 -1.67 16.65
CA VAL A 114 -4.06 -1.70 17.78
C VAL A 114 -5.42 -2.21 17.27
N SER A 115 -6.10 -2.99 18.10
CA SER A 115 -7.48 -3.38 17.85
C SER A 115 -8.39 -2.83 18.96
N GLY A 116 -9.58 -2.37 18.58
CA GLY A 116 -10.52 -1.81 19.54
C GLY A 116 -11.89 -1.50 18.95
N THR A 117 -12.87 -1.36 19.84
CA THR A 117 -14.24 -1.01 19.47
C THR A 117 -14.42 0.51 19.53
N GLY A 118 -15.16 1.07 18.56
CA GLY A 118 -15.51 2.49 18.55
C GLY A 118 -14.34 3.46 18.31
N LEU A 119 -13.23 2.98 17.75
CA LEU A 119 -12.03 3.79 17.47
C LEU A 119 -12.09 4.49 16.10
N SER A 120 -13.04 4.14 15.25
CA SER A 120 -13.15 4.68 13.91
C SER A 120 -13.68 6.09 13.89
N ARG A 121 -13.04 6.98 13.13
CA ARG A 121 -13.56 8.32 12.83
C ARG A 121 -14.76 8.28 11.88
N TRP A 122 -14.85 7.25 11.03
CA TRP A 122 -15.79 7.18 9.90
C TRP A 122 -17.10 6.49 10.27
N TYR A 123 -17.14 5.71 11.34
CA TYR A 123 -18.28 4.92 11.80
C TYR A 123 -18.69 5.37 13.19
N GLU A 124 -19.59 6.38 13.27
CA GLU A 124 -20.02 6.96 14.56
C GLU A 124 -20.80 5.96 15.45
N ASP A 125 -21.34 4.90 14.86
CA ASP A 125 -22.21 3.92 15.54
C ASP A 125 -21.63 2.50 15.61
N ALA A 126 -20.33 2.28 15.33
CA ALA A 126 -19.80 0.91 15.25
C ALA A 126 -19.51 0.31 16.62
N ASP A 127 -20.36 -0.63 17.04
CA ASP A 127 -20.04 -1.63 18.08
C ASP A 127 -18.98 -2.64 17.58
N GLU A 128 -18.49 -2.48 16.36
CA GLU A 128 -17.51 -3.34 15.73
C GLU A 128 -16.12 -3.12 16.27
N THR A 129 -15.40 -4.20 16.52
CA THR A 129 -13.98 -4.16 16.79
C THR A 129 -13.20 -4.05 15.47
N ARG A 130 -12.37 -3.02 15.37
CA ARG A 130 -11.54 -2.79 14.18
C ARG A 130 -10.06 -2.92 14.52
N THR A 131 -9.26 -3.30 13.52
CA THR A 131 -7.79 -3.32 13.59
C THR A 131 -7.22 -2.15 12.81
N TYR A 132 -6.33 -1.42 13.45
CA TYR A 132 -5.57 -0.31 12.87
C TYR A 132 -4.10 -0.66 12.81
N ALA A 133 -3.44 -0.32 11.71
CA ALA A 133 -1.99 -0.46 11.57
C ALA A 133 -1.40 0.81 10.96
N VAL A 134 -0.26 1.24 11.49
CA VAL A 134 0.50 2.38 10.97
C VAL A 134 1.75 1.90 10.28
N VAL A 135 1.90 2.32 9.03
CA VAL A 135 3.06 2.06 8.19
C VAL A 135 3.67 3.40 7.76
N SER A 136 4.99 3.47 7.75
CA SER A 136 5.71 4.58 7.15
C SER A 136 6.62 4.09 6.03
N VAL A 137 6.76 4.92 4.99
CA VAL A 137 7.56 4.65 3.80
C VAL A 137 8.53 5.80 3.59
N SER A 138 9.79 5.48 3.32
CA SER A 138 10.82 6.43 2.94
C SER A 138 11.68 5.86 1.81
N ARG A 139 12.46 6.68 1.10
CA ARG A 139 13.44 6.14 0.16
C ARG A 139 14.65 5.57 0.87
N THR A 140 15.18 4.47 0.36
CA THR A 140 16.39 3.81 0.90
C THR A 140 17.64 4.69 0.78
N ASP A 141 17.69 5.56 -0.22
CA ASP A 141 18.79 6.50 -0.45
C ASP A 141 18.71 7.79 0.41
N GLY A 142 17.63 7.93 1.20
CA GLY A 142 17.38 9.10 2.04
C GLY A 142 16.86 10.33 1.29
N THR A 143 16.54 10.22 0.00
CA THR A 143 15.86 11.30 -0.75
C THR A 143 14.48 11.53 -0.15
N PRO A 144 14.12 12.78 0.24
CA PRO A 144 12.80 13.05 0.79
C PRO A 144 11.68 12.77 -0.21
N LEU A 145 10.60 12.15 0.27
CA LEU A 145 9.34 12.04 -0.48
C LEU A 145 8.63 13.39 -0.44
N THR A 146 8.18 13.86 -1.58
CA THR A 146 7.46 15.12 -1.78
C THR A 146 6.32 14.92 -2.76
N GLU A 147 5.36 15.81 -2.82
CA GLU A 147 4.26 15.75 -3.79
C GLU A 147 4.76 15.74 -5.25
N ASP A 148 5.95 16.30 -5.52
CA ASP A 148 6.53 16.32 -6.87
C ASP A 148 7.13 14.97 -7.31
N ASN A 149 7.51 14.10 -6.37
CA ASN A 149 8.21 12.83 -6.65
C ASN A 149 7.54 11.58 -6.09
N TYR A 150 6.40 11.74 -5.42
CA TYR A 150 5.64 10.67 -4.82
C TYR A 150 4.16 11.04 -4.73
N ASP A 151 3.37 10.52 -5.64
CA ASP A 151 1.92 10.70 -5.61
C ASP A 151 1.28 9.71 -4.64
N ILE A 152 1.01 10.18 -3.42
CA ILE A 152 0.42 9.35 -2.36
C ILE A 152 -1.04 8.98 -2.65
N SER A 153 -1.70 9.67 -3.57
CA SER A 153 -3.10 9.44 -3.94
C SER A 153 -3.26 8.52 -5.15
N ALA A 154 -2.17 8.31 -5.92
CA ALA A 154 -2.23 7.50 -7.13
C ALA A 154 -2.33 6.00 -6.81
N SER A 155 -3.05 5.26 -7.65
CA SER A 155 -3.15 3.80 -7.56
C SER A 155 -1.85 3.04 -7.89
N GLY A 156 -0.74 3.74 -8.07
CA GLY A 156 0.61 3.18 -8.19
C GLY A 156 1.45 3.32 -6.92
N THR A 157 0.92 3.95 -5.87
CA THR A 157 1.54 4.00 -4.55
C THR A 157 1.28 2.71 -3.77
N PHE A 158 1.82 2.61 -2.58
CA PHE A 158 1.69 1.39 -1.79
C PHE A 158 0.25 1.14 -1.33
N THR A 159 -0.24 -0.07 -1.57
CA THR A 159 -1.40 -0.63 -0.91
C THR A 159 -0.96 -1.28 0.39
N VAL A 160 -1.67 -0.98 1.47
CA VAL A 160 -1.46 -1.59 2.79
C VAL A 160 -2.68 -2.46 3.09
N THR A 161 -2.48 -3.77 3.22
CA THR A 161 -3.60 -4.72 3.35
C THR A 161 -3.25 -5.91 4.22
N PRO A 162 -4.16 -6.39 5.07
CA PRO A 162 -3.99 -7.69 5.71
C PRO A 162 -4.17 -8.79 4.67
N LEU A 163 -3.45 -9.91 4.86
CA LEU A 163 -3.61 -11.17 4.15
C LEU A 163 -3.53 -12.30 5.17
N VAL A 164 -4.21 -13.39 4.92
CA VAL A 164 -4.28 -14.52 5.87
C VAL A 164 -3.83 -15.81 5.19
N ALA A 165 -2.85 -16.47 5.79
CA ALA A 165 -2.39 -17.79 5.32
C ALA A 165 -3.55 -18.79 5.27
N GLY A 166 -3.63 -19.57 4.20
CA GLY A 166 -4.69 -20.54 3.99
C GLY A 166 -5.93 -20.01 3.28
N TYR A 167 -5.99 -18.67 3.01
CA TYR A 167 -7.09 -18.08 2.25
C TYR A 167 -6.57 -17.34 1.01
N PRO A 168 -7.37 -17.26 -0.08
CA PRO A 168 -6.99 -16.53 -1.29
C PRO A 168 -6.74 -15.06 -1.00
N PRO A 169 -5.68 -14.45 -1.57
CA PRO A 169 -5.38 -13.03 -1.37
C PRO A 169 -6.54 -12.09 -1.74
N GLN A 170 -7.32 -12.44 -2.77
CA GLN A 170 -8.50 -11.68 -3.18
C GLN A 170 -9.70 -11.85 -2.25
N SER A 171 -9.71 -12.85 -1.36
CA SER A 171 -10.84 -13.13 -0.48
C SER A 171 -10.71 -12.51 0.90
N VAL A 172 -9.49 -12.41 1.45
CA VAL A 172 -9.25 -11.79 2.76
C VAL A 172 -8.22 -10.68 2.61
N ASN A 173 -8.70 -9.45 2.54
CA ASN A 173 -7.87 -8.27 2.32
C ASN A 173 -8.61 -7.00 2.79
N ILE A 174 -7.99 -5.84 2.65
CA ILE A 174 -8.54 -4.55 3.08
C ILE A 174 -9.95 -4.27 2.50
N PHE A 175 -10.20 -4.65 1.24
CA PHE A 175 -11.48 -4.38 0.59
C PHE A 175 -12.59 -5.29 1.10
N SER A 176 -12.32 -6.57 1.26
CA SER A 176 -13.29 -7.54 1.76
C SER A 176 -13.57 -7.40 3.26
N LEU A 177 -12.62 -6.85 4.01
CA LEU A 177 -12.76 -6.56 5.43
C LEU A 177 -13.31 -5.15 5.70
N ASP A 178 -14.02 -4.56 4.74
CA ASP A 178 -14.61 -3.21 4.86
C ASP A 178 -13.58 -2.19 5.41
N GLY A 179 -12.39 -2.21 4.83
CA GLY A 179 -11.27 -1.43 5.30
C GLY A 179 -11.05 -0.15 4.50
N SER A 180 -10.25 0.72 5.06
CA SER A 180 -9.77 1.94 4.43
C SER A 180 -8.32 2.22 4.79
N CYS A 181 -7.68 3.11 4.03
CA CYS A 181 -6.33 3.55 4.31
C CYS A 181 -6.22 5.05 4.10
N ALA A 182 -6.01 5.79 5.19
CA ALA A 182 -5.67 7.20 5.13
C ALA A 182 -4.15 7.36 4.98
N SER A 183 -3.72 8.36 4.21
CA SER A 183 -2.30 8.59 3.96
C SER A 183 -1.96 10.07 3.84
N PHE A 184 -0.73 10.44 4.21
CA PHE A 184 -0.20 11.80 4.07
C PHE A 184 1.32 11.79 3.97
N LEU A 185 1.88 12.90 3.46
CA LEU A 185 3.32 13.16 3.41
C LEU A 185 3.71 14.12 4.53
N GLN A 186 4.75 13.77 5.29
CA GLN A 186 5.32 14.65 6.30
C GLN A 186 6.81 14.37 6.49
N ASP A 187 7.62 15.43 6.58
CA ASP A 187 9.06 15.39 6.83
C ASP A 187 9.83 14.47 5.86
N GLY A 188 9.37 14.39 4.61
CA GLY A 188 10.01 13.60 3.56
C GLY A 188 9.67 12.10 3.60
N GLN A 189 8.59 11.74 4.27
CA GLN A 189 8.10 10.37 4.41
C GLN A 189 6.61 10.31 4.09
N ALA A 190 6.15 9.14 3.64
CA ALA A 190 4.74 8.82 3.52
C ALA A 190 4.28 7.99 4.71
N TYR A 191 3.14 8.34 5.27
CA TYR A 191 2.49 7.64 6.37
C TYR A 191 1.16 7.08 5.90
N TYR A 192 0.87 5.87 6.31
CA TYR A 192 -0.36 5.14 6.02
C TYR A 192 -0.98 4.65 7.32
N LEU A 193 -2.23 5.00 7.54
CA LEU A 193 -3.07 4.45 8.59
C LEU A 193 -4.13 3.56 7.95
N MET A 194 -3.93 2.26 8.03
CA MET A 194 -4.90 1.25 7.60
C MET A 194 -5.89 0.97 8.72
N ASP A 195 -7.15 0.85 8.40
CA ASP A 195 -8.17 0.27 9.27
C ASP A 195 -8.96 -0.82 8.52
N THR A 196 -9.38 -1.85 9.25
CA THR A 196 -10.22 -2.94 8.75
C THR A 196 -11.12 -3.46 9.87
N GLN A 197 -12.15 -4.23 9.53
CA GLN A 197 -12.75 -5.15 10.51
C GLN A 197 -11.64 -5.95 11.20
N SER A 198 -11.89 -6.38 12.44
CA SER A 198 -10.85 -7.02 13.23
C SER A 198 -10.26 -8.25 12.57
N VAL A 199 -8.96 -8.21 12.28
CA VAL A 199 -8.22 -9.38 11.79
C VAL A 199 -7.94 -10.42 12.89
N GLU A 200 -8.27 -10.10 14.16
CA GLU A 200 -8.06 -11.01 15.29
C GLU A 200 -8.88 -12.30 15.18
N MET A 201 -10.01 -12.26 14.45
CA MET A 201 -10.80 -13.48 14.20
C MET A 201 -9.99 -14.57 13.47
N PHE A 202 -8.94 -14.19 12.72
CA PHE A 202 -8.04 -15.10 12.01
C PHE A 202 -6.77 -15.42 12.80
N ALA A 203 -6.70 -15.16 14.10
CA ALA A 203 -5.46 -15.26 14.87
C ALA A 203 -4.94 -16.70 15.07
N ASP A 204 -5.72 -17.71 14.72
CA ASP A 204 -5.29 -19.13 14.62
C ASP A 204 -4.53 -19.43 13.30
N HIS A 205 -4.52 -18.48 12.36
CA HIS A 205 -3.74 -18.48 11.15
C HIS A 205 -2.57 -17.48 11.22
N THR A 206 -1.61 -17.60 10.32
CA THR A 206 -0.62 -16.54 10.14
C THR A 206 -1.27 -15.37 9.39
N VAL A 207 -1.37 -14.22 10.05
CA VAL A 207 -1.86 -12.99 9.43
C VAL A 207 -0.67 -12.12 9.05
N TYR A 208 -0.67 -11.66 7.82
CA TYR A 208 0.34 -10.75 7.29
C TYR A 208 -0.24 -9.34 7.12
N LEU A 209 0.61 -8.33 7.24
CA LEU A 209 0.37 -7.02 6.67
C LEU A 209 1.24 -6.89 5.42
N ALA A 210 0.64 -6.90 4.25
CA ALA A 210 1.33 -6.68 2.99
C ALA A 210 1.32 -5.18 2.65
N VAL A 211 2.49 -4.68 2.20
CA VAL A 211 2.69 -3.31 1.73
C VAL A 211 3.36 -3.42 0.36
N TYR A 212 2.64 -3.10 -0.71
CA TYR A 212 3.14 -3.35 -2.07
C TYR A 212 2.59 -2.33 -3.07
N GLN A 213 3.31 -2.13 -4.16
CA GLN A 213 2.85 -1.35 -5.29
C GLN A 213 1.86 -2.18 -6.11
N GLY A 214 0.62 -1.69 -6.22
CA GLY A 214 -0.48 -2.39 -6.86
C GLY A 214 -1.79 -2.07 -6.16
N PHE A 215 -2.92 -2.53 -6.70
CA PHE A 215 -4.23 -2.17 -6.17
C PHE A 215 -4.90 -3.37 -5.48
N VAL A 216 -5.52 -4.27 -6.22
CA VAL A 216 -6.27 -5.40 -5.65
C VAL A 216 -5.35 -6.58 -5.39
N PRO A 217 -5.28 -7.12 -4.16
CA PRO A 217 -4.51 -8.33 -3.89
C PRO A 217 -5.02 -9.52 -4.72
N SER A 218 -4.11 -10.20 -5.40
CA SER A 218 -4.46 -11.34 -6.25
C SER A 218 -3.28 -12.31 -6.40
N TYR A 219 -3.49 -13.42 -7.06
CA TYR A 219 -2.43 -14.38 -7.37
C TYR A 219 -1.40 -13.86 -8.38
N SER A 220 -1.66 -12.76 -9.08
CA SER A 220 -0.63 -12.08 -9.86
C SER A 220 0.42 -11.37 -8.99
N MET A 221 0.09 -11.06 -7.73
CA MET A 221 0.99 -10.38 -6.79
C MET A 221 1.49 -11.30 -5.67
N PHE A 222 0.74 -12.35 -5.37
CA PHE A 222 1.04 -13.27 -4.27
C PHE A 222 0.94 -14.71 -4.74
N SER A 223 1.85 -15.54 -4.26
CA SER A 223 1.79 -17.01 -4.40
C SER A 223 1.38 -17.64 -3.09
N ALA A 224 0.73 -18.79 -3.17
CA ALA A 224 0.39 -19.62 -2.02
C ALA A 224 1.15 -20.95 -2.09
N ALA A 225 1.78 -21.36 -1.00
CA ALA A 225 2.39 -22.67 -0.88
C ALA A 225 1.35 -23.73 -0.50
N GLU A 226 1.68 -25.03 -0.64
CA GLU A 226 0.81 -26.16 -0.27
C GLU A 226 0.36 -26.11 1.21
N ASP A 227 1.15 -25.53 2.09
CA ASP A 227 0.81 -25.37 3.52
C ASP A 227 -0.04 -24.11 3.80
N GLY A 228 -0.44 -23.38 2.76
CA GLY A 228 -1.22 -22.17 2.85
C GLY A 228 -0.40 -20.91 3.11
N THR A 229 0.92 -20.99 3.26
CA THR A 229 1.79 -19.82 3.43
C THR A 229 1.73 -18.94 2.20
N LEU A 230 1.48 -17.63 2.40
CA LEU A 230 1.51 -16.64 1.32
C LEU A 230 2.89 -16.01 1.21
N ALA A 231 3.31 -15.73 -0.02
CA ALA A 231 4.52 -14.99 -0.31
C ALA A 231 4.26 -13.99 -1.44
N MET A 232 4.91 -12.84 -1.36
CA MET A 232 4.90 -11.87 -2.46
C MET A 232 5.72 -12.41 -3.63
N ARG A 233 5.28 -12.20 -4.86
CA ARG A 233 6.02 -12.60 -6.05
C ARG A 233 7.26 -11.72 -6.24
N GLU A 234 8.29 -12.25 -6.88
CA GLU A 234 9.59 -11.59 -7.02
C GLU A 234 9.56 -10.30 -7.85
N ASP A 235 8.61 -10.19 -8.76
CA ASP A 235 8.38 -9.04 -9.65
C ASP A 235 7.54 -7.93 -9.01
N VAL A 236 7.01 -8.15 -7.81
CA VAL A 236 6.21 -7.15 -7.08
C VAL A 236 7.09 -6.34 -6.13
N VAL A 237 7.05 -5.02 -6.28
CA VAL A 237 7.71 -4.12 -5.33
C VAL A 237 6.89 -4.03 -4.06
N GLY A 238 7.36 -4.63 -2.99
CA GLY A 238 6.64 -4.66 -1.72
C GLY A 238 7.34 -5.47 -0.64
N CYS A 239 6.68 -5.60 0.50
CA CYS A 239 7.12 -6.43 1.62
C CYS A 239 5.91 -6.93 2.42
N MET A 240 6.14 -7.92 3.28
CA MET A 240 5.11 -8.51 4.14
C MET A 240 5.63 -8.62 5.57
N PHE A 241 4.84 -8.13 6.52
CA PHE A 241 5.09 -8.28 7.95
C PHE A 241 4.16 -9.33 8.53
N THR A 242 4.67 -10.19 9.42
CA THR A 242 3.81 -11.10 10.18
C THR A 242 3.25 -10.37 11.39
N LEU A 243 1.93 -10.35 11.54
CA LEU A 243 1.28 -9.70 12.67
C LEU A 243 1.30 -10.63 13.90
N PRO A 244 1.75 -10.14 15.07
CA PRO A 244 1.83 -10.94 16.30
C PRO A 244 0.48 -10.96 17.03
N LEU A 245 -0.54 -11.57 16.42
CA LEU A 245 -1.86 -11.65 17.00
C LEU A 245 -1.95 -12.71 18.12
N ASP A 246 -2.83 -12.47 19.07
CA ASP A 246 -3.11 -13.44 20.15
C ASP A 246 -4.05 -14.53 19.66
N VAL A 247 -3.55 -15.77 19.55
CA VAL A 247 -4.30 -16.93 19.10
C VAL A 247 -5.59 -17.17 19.92
N ASN A 248 -5.65 -16.72 21.17
CA ASN A 248 -6.85 -16.85 22.00
C ASN A 248 -8.00 -15.90 21.55
N LYS A 249 -7.73 -14.97 20.66
CA LYS A 249 -8.73 -14.08 20.06
C LYS A 249 -9.28 -14.58 18.73
N ALA A 250 -8.80 -15.75 18.26
CA ALA A 250 -9.35 -16.40 17.08
C ALA A 250 -10.84 -16.70 17.29
N ASP A 251 -11.64 -16.44 16.27
CA ASP A 251 -13.08 -16.67 16.26
C ASP A 251 -13.51 -17.37 14.97
N PRO A 252 -13.46 -18.71 14.93
CA PRO A 252 -13.87 -19.46 13.74
C PRO A 252 -15.34 -19.25 13.34
N GLU A 253 -16.22 -18.92 14.31
CA GLU A 253 -17.64 -18.64 14.02
C GLU A 253 -17.77 -17.32 13.27
N ALA A 254 -17.01 -16.29 13.66
CA ALA A 254 -16.94 -15.01 12.94
C ALA A 254 -16.34 -15.19 11.54
N VAL A 255 -15.31 -16.02 11.37
CA VAL A 255 -14.73 -16.36 10.07
C VAL A 255 -15.75 -17.07 9.17
N ASP A 256 -16.49 -18.03 9.71
CA ASP A 256 -17.55 -18.71 8.97
C ASP A 256 -18.66 -17.74 8.53
N ALA A 257 -19.07 -16.85 9.42
CA ALA A 257 -20.05 -15.80 9.11
C ALA A 257 -19.54 -14.85 8.00
N PHE A 258 -18.29 -14.41 8.09
CA PHE A 258 -17.65 -13.56 7.08
C PHE A 258 -17.71 -14.19 5.67
N PHE A 259 -17.31 -15.46 5.52
CA PHE A 259 -17.37 -16.13 4.22
C PHE A 259 -18.80 -16.40 3.74
N GLN A 260 -19.77 -16.64 4.64
CA GLN A 260 -21.18 -16.80 4.29
C GLN A 260 -21.80 -15.48 3.82
N GLU A 261 -21.48 -14.37 4.47
CA GLU A 261 -22.01 -13.06 4.15
C GLU A 261 -21.41 -12.49 2.86
N THR A 262 -20.10 -12.62 2.68
CA THR A 262 -19.41 -12.08 1.51
C THR A 262 -19.52 -12.96 0.27
N GLY A 263 -19.76 -14.28 0.43
CA GLY A 263 -19.78 -15.24 -0.67
C GLY A 263 -18.43 -15.44 -1.35
N LEU A 264 -17.34 -15.02 -0.73
CA LEU A 264 -15.99 -15.13 -1.27
C LEU A 264 -15.43 -16.55 -1.19
N PHE A 265 -14.43 -16.85 -1.99
CA PHE A 265 -13.76 -18.15 -1.99
C PHE A 265 -12.98 -18.35 -0.69
N ARG A 266 -13.20 -19.48 -0.04
CA ARG A 266 -12.51 -19.82 1.20
C ARG A 266 -11.21 -20.58 0.95
N GLU A 267 -11.20 -21.45 -0.05
CA GLU A 267 -10.08 -22.34 -0.34
C GLU A 267 -9.11 -21.69 -1.33
N LEU A 268 -7.82 -21.92 -1.13
CA LEU A 268 -6.78 -21.51 -2.06
C LEU A 268 -7.00 -22.24 -3.40
N PHE A 269 -6.73 -21.53 -4.48
CA PHE A 269 -6.75 -22.13 -5.80
C PHE A 269 -5.46 -22.89 -6.06
N THR A 270 -5.61 -24.06 -6.67
CA THR A 270 -4.48 -24.82 -7.23
C THR A 270 -3.91 -24.13 -8.48
N ASP A 271 -2.68 -24.44 -8.83
CA ASP A 271 -2.07 -23.93 -10.06
C ASP A 271 -2.90 -24.29 -11.31
N GLU A 272 -3.53 -25.47 -11.32
CA GLU A 272 -4.41 -25.91 -12.40
C GLU A 272 -5.68 -25.06 -12.50
N GLU A 273 -6.30 -24.73 -11.37
CA GLU A 273 -7.47 -23.85 -11.32
C GLU A 273 -7.13 -22.41 -11.71
N LEU A 274 -5.95 -21.93 -11.32
CA LEU A 274 -5.48 -20.59 -11.71
C LEU A 274 -5.25 -20.55 -13.23
N ALA A 275 -4.55 -21.52 -13.78
CA ALA A 275 -4.31 -21.60 -15.24
C ALA A 275 -5.63 -21.70 -16.03
N ALA A 276 -6.59 -22.48 -15.53
CA ALA A 276 -7.91 -22.60 -16.16
C ALA A 276 -8.68 -21.25 -16.15
N ARG A 277 -8.59 -20.49 -15.07
CA ARG A 277 -9.20 -19.16 -14.96
C ARG A 277 -8.55 -18.12 -15.88
N GLU A 278 -7.23 -18.15 -15.98
CA GLU A 278 -6.48 -17.29 -16.90
C GLU A 278 -6.87 -17.60 -18.36
N GLU A 279 -6.99 -18.89 -18.71
CA GLU A 279 -7.44 -19.30 -20.05
C GLU A 279 -8.89 -18.89 -20.33
N GLU A 280 -9.80 -19.02 -19.34
CA GLU A 280 -11.20 -18.59 -19.46
C GLU A 280 -11.30 -17.08 -19.68
N THR A 281 -10.55 -16.29 -18.91
CA THR A 281 -10.50 -14.83 -19.07
C THR A 281 -9.97 -14.44 -20.45
N ALA A 282 -8.87 -15.04 -20.88
CA ALA A 282 -8.31 -14.79 -22.21
C ALA A 282 -9.26 -15.20 -23.35
N GLN A 283 -10.01 -16.29 -23.18
CA GLN A 283 -11.04 -16.69 -24.15
C GLN A 283 -12.24 -15.75 -24.16
N GLU A 284 -12.65 -15.21 -23.01
CA GLU A 284 -13.75 -14.24 -22.91
C GLU A 284 -13.35 -12.92 -23.55
N ASP A 285 -12.15 -12.41 -23.27
CA ASP A 285 -11.59 -11.22 -23.92
C ASP A 285 -11.50 -11.38 -25.44
N ALA A 286 -11.09 -12.57 -25.92
CA ALA A 286 -11.04 -12.86 -27.33
C ALA A 286 -12.43 -12.97 -28.02
N ARG A 287 -13.51 -13.15 -27.25
CA ARG A 287 -14.89 -13.20 -27.76
C ARG A 287 -15.49 -11.83 -27.98
N ILE A 288 -14.95 -10.77 -27.40
CA ILE A 288 -15.45 -9.41 -27.56
C ILE A 288 -15.09 -8.91 -28.97
N THR A 289 -15.88 -9.33 -29.97
CA THR A 289 -15.68 -8.98 -31.38
C THR A 289 -16.80 -8.13 -31.97
N ALA A 290 -17.82 -7.78 -31.16
CA ALA A 290 -18.97 -7.00 -31.57
C ALA A 290 -19.56 -6.21 -30.39
N PRO A 291 -20.32 -5.13 -30.65
CA PRO A 291 -21.10 -4.46 -29.59
C PRO A 291 -22.07 -5.43 -28.90
N GLY A 292 -22.16 -5.34 -27.58
CA GLY A 292 -23.03 -6.21 -26.76
C GLY A 292 -22.75 -6.12 -25.29
N THR A 293 -23.46 -6.94 -24.51
CA THR A 293 -23.23 -7.05 -23.06
C THR A 293 -22.51 -8.36 -22.76
N TYR A 294 -21.36 -8.25 -22.13
CA TYR A 294 -20.47 -9.35 -21.78
C TYR A 294 -20.32 -9.37 -20.24
N GLY A 295 -21.01 -10.29 -19.59
CA GLY A 295 -21.11 -10.29 -18.13
C GLY A 295 -21.76 -9.00 -17.61
N SER A 296 -21.02 -8.21 -16.82
CA SER A 296 -21.44 -6.89 -16.31
C SER A 296 -20.97 -5.72 -17.18
N VAL A 297 -20.23 -5.99 -18.27
CA VAL A 297 -19.62 -4.96 -19.12
C VAL A 297 -20.42 -4.80 -20.39
N GLU A 298 -20.83 -3.59 -20.68
CA GLU A 298 -21.47 -3.21 -21.95
C GLU A 298 -20.40 -2.64 -22.88
N VAL A 299 -20.26 -3.25 -24.08
CA VAL A 299 -19.35 -2.85 -25.14
C VAL A 299 -20.12 -2.24 -26.28
N ILE A 300 -19.69 -1.07 -26.72
CA ILE A 300 -20.28 -0.31 -27.82
C ILE A 300 -19.24 -0.04 -28.89
N GLU A 301 -19.71 0.16 -30.14
CA GLU A 301 -18.85 0.64 -31.21
C GLU A 301 -18.91 2.17 -31.27
N VAL A 302 -17.73 2.81 -31.16
CA VAL A 302 -17.59 4.27 -31.25
C VAL A 302 -16.85 4.60 -32.55
N PRO A 303 -17.41 5.46 -33.43
CA PRO A 303 -16.78 5.83 -34.68
C PRO A 303 -15.37 6.42 -34.45
N GLY A 304 -14.36 5.82 -35.09
CA GLY A 304 -12.96 6.24 -34.96
C GLY A 304 -12.18 5.57 -33.82
N HIS A 305 -12.87 4.93 -32.88
CA HIS A 305 -12.24 4.29 -31.70
C HIS A 305 -12.49 2.77 -31.62
N GLY A 306 -13.41 2.24 -32.47
CA GLY A 306 -13.73 0.82 -32.47
C GLY A 306 -14.62 0.39 -31.32
N LEU A 307 -14.38 -0.84 -30.83
CA LEU A 307 -15.13 -1.41 -29.71
C LEU A 307 -14.54 -0.92 -28.40
N VAL A 308 -15.35 -0.27 -27.58
CA VAL A 308 -14.97 0.26 -26.25
C VAL A 308 -16.10 -0.05 -25.26
N THR A 309 -15.78 -0.09 -23.98
CA THR A 309 -16.80 -0.20 -22.94
C THR A 309 -17.58 1.12 -22.81
N THR A 310 -18.84 1.06 -22.39
CA THR A 310 -19.63 2.27 -22.10
C THR A 310 -18.96 3.16 -21.07
N MET A 311 -18.24 2.58 -20.10
CA MET A 311 -17.46 3.32 -19.09
C MET A 311 -16.28 4.07 -19.71
N GLN A 312 -15.54 3.43 -20.64
CA GLN A 312 -14.46 4.10 -21.38
C GLN A 312 -15.01 5.27 -22.22
N ALA A 313 -16.09 5.04 -22.97
CA ALA A 313 -16.71 6.07 -23.81
C ALA A 313 -17.21 7.26 -22.97
N GLN A 314 -17.81 6.99 -21.81
CA GLN A 314 -18.24 8.03 -20.89
C GLN A 314 -17.06 8.81 -20.33
N ALA A 315 -16.04 8.13 -19.82
CA ALA A 315 -14.84 8.76 -19.26
C ALA A 315 -14.12 9.62 -20.31
N ALA A 316 -13.99 9.14 -21.54
CA ALA A 316 -13.38 9.89 -22.62
C ALA A 316 -14.18 11.16 -22.96
N ALA A 317 -15.52 11.08 -23.05
CA ALA A 317 -16.37 12.24 -23.32
C ALA A 317 -16.30 13.31 -22.22
N GLU A 318 -16.24 12.88 -20.95
CA GLU A 318 -16.06 13.80 -19.82
C GLU A 318 -14.67 14.43 -19.80
N TYR A 319 -13.65 13.67 -20.17
CA TYR A 319 -12.28 14.16 -20.30
C TYR A 319 -12.14 15.15 -21.48
N GLU A 320 -12.80 14.94 -22.61
CA GLU A 320 -12.86 15.90 -23.72
C GLU A 320 -13.43 17.26 -23.26
N ALA A 321 -14.54 17.22 -22.49
CA ALA A 321 -15.12 18.43 -21.92
C ALA A 321 -14.21 19.13 -20.90
N PHE A 322 -13.41 18.38 -20.15
CA PHE A 322 -12.35 18.91 -19.29
C PHE A 322 -11.25 19.58 -20.13
N MET A 323 -10.74 18.90 -21.16
CA MET A 323 -9.68 19.42 -22.03
C MET A 323 -10.08 20.73 -22.70
N GLU A 324 -11.31 20.88 -23.16
CA GLU A 324 -11.79 22.13 -23.75
C GLU A 324 -11.69 23.31 -22.76
N ARG A 325 -12.13 23.09 -21.52
CA ARG A 325 -12.09 24.14 -20.46
C ARG A 325 -10.65 24.46 -20.06
N GLU A 326 -9.85 23.43 -19.86
CA GLU A 326 -8.45 23.60 -19.41
C GLU A 326 -7.56 24.24 -20.48
N THR A 327 -7.71 23.83 -21.74
CA THR A 327 -7.01 24.47 -22.85
C THR A 327 -7.33 25.97 -22.95
N ALA A 328 -8.61 26.34 -22.79
CA ALA A 328 -9.01 27.75 -22.80
C ALA A 328 -8.40 28.54 -21.61
N ARG A 329 -8.26 27.91 -20.43
CA ARG A 329 -7.57 28.50 -19.27
C ARG A 329 -6.08 28.70 -19.54
N LEU A 330 -5.41 27.66 -20.05
CA LEU A 330 -3.98 27.68 -20.37
C LEU A 330 -3.66 28.72 -21.47
N GLU A 331 -4.54 28.88 -22.48
CA GLU A 331 -4.41 29.94 -23.51
C GLU A 331 -4.47 31.34 -22.91
N GLN A 332 -5.35 31.58 -21.94
CA GLN A 332 -5.43 32.85 -21.24
C GLN A 332 -4.16 33.15 -20.43
N GLU A 333 -3.63 32.15 -19.73
CA GLU A 333 -2.38 32.28 -18.96
C GLU A 333 -1.17 32.52 -19.87
N ALA A 334 -1.09 31.80 -20.98
CA ALA A 334 -0.04 32.04 -21.98
C ALA A 334 -0.15 33.44 -22.58
N ALA A 335 -1.35 33.93 -22.90
CA ALA A 335 -1.57 35.28 -23.40
C ALA A 335 -1.27 36.37 -22.35
N ALA A 336 -1.47 36.08 -21.08
CA ALA A 336 -1.10 36.96 -19.97
C ALA A 336 0.41 36.92 -19.65
N GLY A 337 1.17 35.98 -20.24
CA GLY A 337 2.61 35.83 -20.02
C GLY A 337 2.95 35.14 -18.68
N THR A 338 1.98 34.52 -18.04
CA THR A 338 2.16 33.74 -16.79
C THR A 338 2.53 32.28 -17.05
N LEU A 339 2.28 31.76 -18.25
CA LEU A 339 2.66 30.44 -18.71
C LEU A 339 3.59 30.51 -19.91
N SER A 340 4.69 29.77 -19.92
CA SER A 340 5.57 29.71 -21.08
C SER A 340 4.91 28.93 -22.23
N LYS A 341 5.32 29.26 -23.49
CA LYS A 341 4.83 28.51 -24.65
C LYS A 341 5.16 27.00 -24.58
N ALA A 342 6.33 26.66 -24.04
CA ALA A 342 6.78 25.29 -23.91
C ALA A 342 5.92 24.51 -22.90
N ASP A 343 5.61 25.14 -21.75
CA ASP A 343 4.75 24.52 -20.73
C ASP A 343 3.31 24.37 -21.21
N TYR A 344 2.80 25.34 -21.98
CA TYR A 344 1.49 25.24 -22.64
C TYR A 344 1.44 24.06 -23.62
N GLU A 345 2.43 23.95 -24.53
CA GLU A 345 2.49 22.85 -25.49
C GLU A 345 2.62 21.48 -24.80
N ALA A 346 3.41 21.39 -23.73
CA ALA A 346 3.56 20.17 -22.96
C ALA A 346 2.25 19.75 -22.26
N ALA A 347 1.55 20.69 -21.62
CA ALA A 347 0.28 20.40 -20.96
C ALA A 347 -0.81 19.95 -21.95
N VAL A 348 -0.91 20.60 -23.11
CA VAL A 348 -1.87 20.20 -24.15
C VAL A 348 -1.53 18.80 -24.70
N GLN A 349 -0.25 18.49 -24.89
CA GLN A 349 0.17 17.16 -25.35
C GLN A 349 -0.15 16.07 -24.31
N GLU A 350 0.11 16.33 -23.04
CA GLU A 350 -0.20 15.38 -21.95
C GLU A 350 -1.70 15.09 -21.86
N MET A 351 -2.54 16.11 -22.01
CA MET A 351 -4.00 15.92 -22.07
C MET A 351 -4.42 15.08 -23.29
N ALA A 352 -3.82 15.31 -24.45
CA ALA A 352 -4.10 14.55 -25.67
C ALA A 352 -3.70 13.06 -25.50
N ASP A 353 -2.53 12.81 -24.92
CA ASP A 353 -2.04 11.45 -24.64
C ASP A 353 -2.94 10.74 -23.60
N SER A 354 -3.44 11.48 -22.62
CA SER A 354 -4.37 10.97 -21.63
C SER A 354 -5.70 10.56 -22.24
N LEU A 355 -6.25 11.39 -23.11
CA LEU A 355 -7.50 11.08 -23.84
C LEU A 355 -7.33 9.85 -24.74
N ALA A 356 -6.23 9.77 -25.49
CA ALA A 356 -5.92 8.59 -26.31
C ALA A 356 -5.87 7.33 -25.45
N GLY A 357 -5.22 7.39 -24.29
CA GLY A 357 -5.13 6.27 -23.34
C GLY A 357 -6.47 5.86 -22.73
N LEU A 358 -7.44 6.77 -22.59
CA LEU A 358 -8.81 6.41 -22.18
C LEU A 358 -9.53 5.62 -23.27
N TRP A 359 -9.36 6.01 -24.54
CA TRP A 359 -9.98 5.33 -25.66
C TRP A 359 -9.41 3.94 -25.93
N ASP A 360 -8.09 3.76 -25.82
CA ASP A 360 -7.42 2.47 -26.05
C ASP A 360 -7.33 1.58 -24.79
N GLY A 361 -7.83 2.05 -23.66
CA GLY A 361 -7.83 1.31 -22.40
C GLY A 361 -6.48 1.24 -21.68
N THR A 362 -5.45 1.93 -22.17
CA THR A 362 -4.14 1.99 -21.49
C THR A 362 -4.15 2.92 -20.28
N ARG A 363 -5.15 3.80 -20.18
CA ARG A 363 -5.39 4.66 -19.03
C ARG A 363 -6.79 4.45 -18.44
N SER A 364 -6.90 4.62 -17.13
CA SER A 364 -8.16 4.62 -16.39
C SER A 364 -8.47 6.01 -15.86
N PRO A 365 -9.76 6.42 -15.80
CA PRO A 365 -10.13 7.70 -15.21
C PRO A 365 -9.95 7.66 -13.69
N THR A 366 -9.51 8.77 -13.13
CA THR A 366 -9.51 9.00 -11.68
C THR A 366 -10.31 10.26 -11.39
N TRP A 367 -11.29 10.15 -10.51
CA TRP A 367 -12.15 11.25 -10.13
C TRP A 367 -11.66 11.89 -8.85
N HIS A 368 -11.46 13.21 -8.85
CA HIS A 368 -11.13 13.98 -7.67
C HIS A 368 -12.20 15.06 -7.44
N ALA A 369 -12.77 15.06 -6.24
CA ALA A 369 -13.65 16.15 -5.83
C ALA A 369 -12.80 17.41 -5.53
N ASN A 370 -13.07 18.50 -6.24
CA ASN A 370 -12.47 19.80 -5.94
C ASN A 370 -13.35 20.53 -4.90
N PRO A 371 -12.78 21.31 -3.95
CA PRO A 371 -13.53 22.13 -2.99
C PRO A 371 -14.57 23.05 -3.60
N ASP A 372 -14.45 23.39 -4.89
CA ASP A 372 -15.37 24.25 -5.65
C ASP A 372 -16.46 23.47 -6.43
N ASP A 373 -16.73 22.22 -6.09
CA ASP A 373 -17.72 21.32 -6.74
C ASP A 373 -17.42 21.05 -8.24
N THR A 374 -16.22 21.30 -8.72
CA THR A 374 -15.77 20.90 -10.05
C THR A 374 -15.00 19.59 -9.94
N GLU A 375 -15.56 18.51 -10.47
CA GLU A 375 -14.84 17.25 -10.60
C GLU A 375 -13.67 17.43 -11.58
N ILE A 376 -12.45 17.11 -11.14
CA ILE A 376 -11.28 17.08 -11.99
C ILE A 376 -11.02 15.63 -12.36
N LEU A 377 -11.15 15.30 -13.64
CA LEU A 377 -10.80 14.00 -14.17
C LEU A 377 -9.29 13.96 -14.41
N GLN A 378 -8.59 13.16 -13.64
CA GLN A 378 -7.21 12.77 -13.94
C GLN A 378 -7.20 11.38 -14.56
N THR A 379 -6.15 11.06 -15.31
CA THR A 379 -5.97 9.74 -15.88
C THR A 379 -4.68 9.11 -15.38
N GLN A 380 -4.70 7.80 -15.18
CA GLN A 380 -3.54 7.02 -14.77
C GLN A 380 -3.40 5.79 -15.66
N PRO A 381 -2.21 5.18 -15.80
CA PRO A 381 -2.06 3.93 -16.52
C PRO A 381 -3.03 2.88 -15.99
N SER A 382 -3.70 2.16 -16.88
CA SER A 382 -4.58 1.07 -16.46
C SER A 382 -3.76 -0.09 -15.86
N ALA A 383 -4.39 -0.92 -15.03
CA ALA A 383 -3.75 -2.09 -14.45
C ALA A 383 -3.19 -3.04 -15.54
N ALA A 384 -3.89 -3.15 -16.68
CA ALA A 384 -3.44 -3.93 -17.83
C ALA A 384 -2.17 -3.33 -18.48
N ALA A 385 -2.12 -2.01 -18.67
CA ALA A 385 -0.96 -1.33 -19.23
C ALA A 385 0.28 -1.44 -18.30
N LEU A 386 0.09 -1.38 -16.99
CA LEU A 386 1.17 -1.59 -16.01
C LEU A 386 1.69 -3.03 -16.04
N ALA A 387 0.80 -4.01 -16.18
CA ALA A 387 1.19 -5.42 -16.29
C ALA A 387 1.98 -5.70 -17.59
N GLU A 388 1.60 -5.09 -18.71
CA GLU A 388 2.32 -5.23 -19.99
C GLU A 388 3.71 -4.58 -19.96
N GLN A 389 3.86 -3.43 -19.29
CA GLN A 389 5.15 -2.78 -19.07
C GLN A 389 6.08 -3.63 -18.19
N ALA A 390 5.56 -4.24 -17.13
CA ALA A 390 6.32 -5.14 -16.28
C ALA A 390 6.80 -6.40 -17.03
N GLY A 391 5.95 -6.99 -17.87
CA GLY A 391 6.28 -8.15 -18.69
C GLY A 391 7.27 -7.89 -19.84
N SER A 392 7.43 -6.63 -20.26
CA SER A 392 8.34 -6.26 -21.37
C SER A 392 9.77 -5.91 -20.92
N MET A 393 10.02 -5.80 -19.61
CA MET A 393 11.33 -5.49 -19.02
C MET A 393 12.05 -6.74 -18.44
N GLY A 394 11.52 -7.95 -18.69
CA GLY A 394 12.08 -9.25 -18.28
C GLY A 394 12.99 -9.92 -19.32
#